data_1d58634f4679d89660e864be456c5674
#
_entry.id   1d58634f4679d89660e864be456c5674
#
_cell.length_a   1.000
_cell.length_b   1.000
_cell.length_c   1.000
_cell.angle_alpha   90.00
_cell.angle_beta   90.00
_cell.angle_gamma   90.00
#
_symmetry.space_group_name_H-M   'P 1'
#
loop_
_entity.id
_entity.type
_entity.pdbx_description
1 polymer ?
#
loop_
_entity_poly.entity_id
_entity_poly.type
_entity_poly.pdbx_seq_one_letter_code
_entity_poly.pdbx_strand_id
1 'polypeptide(L)'
;MLEQEGLAPVADTVAVPPVAGIPGHVQKHLLKGTSALGLAILTERGLGFLANILAARLGGASTFGTYSLAITTANNISTYAAGQIGATATRFSGKYPHGTKGYSTLAKALAIVSLVSACLAVIALWLGAAPIAHLLGKTSITGLLRWAAISAAGMLLLECARGFFVGQRRLMALLLLSLLVGLGMIVLLPLAARMHSPVRMIVSQGCIAMAAVLLCLLLAKPLLLHNAAGAGTAPPLGPMLREIWSFGFVQLAGLVGSNLAGWWLMTLVARADTTLVQMSFFAIASQLRNIIGLGPGLLTEGSYAFMADPDDKASKTPQNVMALCTYMSTMVSLVLASAAMILVPWGLTLLYGRTYAAAGATTAMAMAVAVVHMGNAPAAARLSIVSIRATGVINTAWAIFVAALAFLFLLHGGNAWQAMGIYLAAHLLSAALVLGVLGAKDHVPGGMVTVFLLASSTSIVLAGLAYVRAQQAAHTGGITAVMVAVLVASLGALALLGSRHGWLPSKAAVDRMVLAARGFLQRRAAR
;
A
#
# COMPACT_ATOMS: atom_id res chain seq x y z
N MET A 1 38.69 1.91 6.35
CA MET A 1 39.21 1.36 5.10
C MET A 1 38.52 0.03 4.88
N LEU A 2 37.44 0.03 4.13
CA LEU A 2 36.87 -1.13 3.47
C LEU A 2 36.66 -0.66 2.04
N GLU A 3 37.57 -1.12 1.22
CA GLU A 3 37.71 -0.81 -0.19
C GLU A 3 36.47 -1.11 -0.99
N GLN A 4 36.27 -0.28 -1.98
CA GLN A 4 35.33 -0.44 -3.09
C GLN A 4 35.74 -1.67 -3.91
N GLU A 5 35.38 -2.87 -3.48
CA GLU A 5 35.45 -4.04 -4.36
C GLU A 5 34.07 -4.31 -4.99
N GLY A 6 33.99 -3.98 -6.24
CA GLY A 6 33.61 -4.84 -7.35
C GLY A 6 32.24 -5.51 -7.33
N LEU A 7 31.14 -4.76 -7.06
CA LEU A 7 29.84 -5.19 -7.58
C LEU A 7 29.68 -4.63 -9.00
N ALA A 8 29.89 -5.51 -9.98
CA ALA A 8 29.64 -5.22 -11.39
C ALA A 8 28.27 -4.52 -11.59
N PRO A 9 28.18 -3.52 -12.46
CA PRO A 9 26.97 -2.71 -12.61
C PRO A 9 25.82 -3.54 -13.19
N VAL A 10 24.85 -3.86 -12.36
CA VAL A 10 23.60 -4.56 -12.76
C VAL A 10 22.66 -3.65 -13.56
N ALA A 11 23.07 -2.41 -13.88
CA ALA A 11 22.17 -1.36 -14.32
C ALA A 11 22.32 -0.88 -15.78
N ASP A 12 23.05 -1.57 -16.65
CA ASP A 12 23.31 -1.04 -18.00
C ASP A 12 22.32 -1.50 -19.11
N THR A 13 21.14 -2.03 -18.78
CA THR A 13 20.32 -2.70 -19.80
C THR A 13 18.86 -2.26 -19.96
N VAL A 14 18.39 -1.25 -19.25
CA VAL A 14 17.10 -0.64 -19.60
C VAL A 14 17.36 0.78 -20.06
N ALA A 15 17.61 0.95 -21.36
CA ALA A 15 17.60 2.26 -21.98
C ALA A 15 16.15 2.77 -22.03
N VAL A 16 15.72 3.38 -20.92
CA VAL A 16 14.53 4.23 -20.92
C VAL A 16 14.86 5.41 -21.84
N PRO A 17 14.02 5.73 -22.83
CA PRO A 17 14.27 6.87 -23.71
C PRO A 17 14.50 8.13 -22.85
N PRO A 18 15.47 8.99 -23.24
CA PRO A 18 15.77 10.18 -22.46
C PRO A 18 14.51 11.03 -22.32
N VAL A 19 14.10 11.30 -21.07
CA VAL A 19 13.05 12.27 -20.81
C VAL A 19 13.66 13.63 -21.10
N ALA A 20 13.07 14.36 -22.02
CA ALA A 20 13.56 15.68 -22.44
C ALA A 20 13.75 16.56 -21.21
N GLY A 21 14.95 17.12 -21.04
CA GLY A 21 15.28 18.06 -19.98
C GLY A 21 15.96 17.49 -18.71
N ILE A 22 16.07 16.16 -18.54
CA ILE A 22 16.78 15.58 -17.40
C ILE A 22 18.17 15.09 -17.84
N PRO A 23 19.28 15.57 -17.20
CA PRO A 23 20.62 15.08 -17.48
C PRO A 23 20.71 13.55 -17.32
N GLY A 24 21.31 12.83 -18.28
CA GLY A 24 21.33 11.37 -18.31
C GLY A 24 21.92 10.71 -17.05
N HIS A 25 22.86 11.34 -16.38
CA HIS A 25 23.40 10.87 -15.10
C HIS A 25 22.36 10.94 -13.96
N VAL A 26 21.53 12.00 -13.92
CA VAL A 26 20.43 12.15 -12.95
C VAL A 26 19.36 11.10 -13.19
N GLN A 27 18.99 10.88 -14.46
CA GLN A 27 18.04 9.84 -14.85
C GLN A 27 18.54 8.44 -14.45
N LYS A 28 19.82 8.12 -14.67
CA LYS A 28 20.43 6.84 -14.28
C LYS A 28 20.41 6.65 -12.76
N HIS A 29 20.71 7.68 -11.99
CA HIS A 29 20.66 7.64 -10.51
C HIS A 29 19.23 7.52 -9.97
N LEU A 30 18.27 8.22 -10.56
CA LEU A 30 16.86 8.12 -10.19
C LEU A 30 16.33 6.70 -10.46
N LEU A 31 16.58 6.14 -11.64
CA LEU A 31 16.14 4.78 -11.99
C LEU A 31 16.76 3.74 -11.06
N LYS A 32 18.06 3.82 -10.77
CA LYS A 32 18.74 2.91 -9.85
C LYS A 32 18.19 3.02 -8.43
N GLY A 33 17.93 4.24 -7.96
CA GLY A 33 17.32 4.49 -6.65
C GLY A 33 15.89 3.97 -6.56
N THR A 34 15.04 4.29 -7.54
CA THR A 34 13.64 3.87 -7.57
C THR A 34 13.50 2.35 -7.70
N SER A 35 14.35 1.69 -8.51
CA SER A 35 14.32 0.24 -8.65
C SER A 35 14.75 -0.49 -7.37
N ALA A 36 15.77 0.00 -6.66
CA ALA A 36 16.20 -0.60 -5.40
C ALA A 36 15.17 -0.40 -4.27
N LEU A 37 14.54 0.78 -4.20
CA LEU A 37 13.42 1.04 -3.29
C LEU A 37 12.22 0.15 -3.62
N GLY A 38 11.85 0.06 -4.89
CA GLY A 38 10.79 -0.83 -5.36
C GLY A 38 11.06 -2.30 -5.02
N LEU A 39 12.31 -2.76 -5.19
CA LEU A 39 12.71 -4.11 -4.84
C LEU A 39 12.58 -4.36 -3.32
N ALA A 40 13.00 -3.41 -2.48
CA ALA A 40 12.87 -3.53 -1.02
C ALA A 40 11.40 -3.64 -0.60
N ILE A 41 10.53 -2.77 -1.15
CA ILE A 41 9.09 -2.78 -0.90
C ILE A 41 8.45 -4.10 -1.38
N LEU A 42 8.76 -4.54 -2.60
CA LEU A 42 8.24 -5.79 -3.16
C LEU A 42 8.69 -7.00 -2.35
N THR A 43 9.96 -7.04 -1.91
CA THR A 43 10.49 -8.11 -1.08
C THR A 43 9.75 -8.19 0.25
N GLU A 44 9.63 -7.09 0.96
CA GLU A 44 8.96 -7.09 2.26
C GLU A 44 7.46 -7.39 2.15
N ARG A 45 6.75 -6.71 1.26
CA ARG A 45 5.31 -6.92 1.08
C ARG A 45 5.00 -8.30 0.51
N GLY A 46 5.84 -8.81 -0.42
CA GLY A 46 5.71 -10.15 -0.97
C GLY A 46 5.93 -11.24 0.08
N LEU A 47 7.02 -11.16 0.85
CA LEU A 47 7.29 -12.10 1.93
C LEU A 47 6.25 -12.00 3.05
N GLY A 48 5.83 -10.79 3.41
CA GLY A 48 4.74 -10.55 4.37
C GLY A 48 3.41 -11.14 3.91
N PHE A 49 3.10 -11.04 2.61
CA PHE A 49 1.91 -11.66 2.03
C PHE A 49 1.97 -13.20 2.12
N LEU A 50 3.10 -13.80 1.75
CA LEU A 50 3.31 -15.25 1.90
C LEU A 50 3.21 -15.70 3.36
N ALA A 51 3.79 -14.92 4.29
CA ALA A 51 3.69 -15.19 5.72
C ALA A 51 2.24 -15.19 6.21
N ASN A 52 1.41 -14.24 5.75
CA ASN A 52 -0.01 -14.17 6.09
C ASN A 52 -0.82 -15.33 5.46
N ILE A 53 -0.49 -15.76 4.24
CA ILE A 53 -1.08 -16.97 3.64
C ILE A 53 -0.83 -18.18 4.54
N LEU A 54 0.43 -18.42 4.89
CA LEU A 54 0.81 -19.54 5.74
C LEU A 54 0.19 -19.44 7.13
N ALA A 55 0.17 -18.25 7.72
CA ALA A 55 -0.43 -18.01 9.02
C ALA A 55 -1.95 -18.27 9.02
N ALA A 56 -2.67 -17.79 8.00
CA ALA A 56 -4.10 -18.03 7.85
C ALA A 56 -4.39 -19.52 7.64
N ARG A 57 -3.59 -20.20 6.82
CA ARG A 57 -3.74 -21.64 6.54
C ARG A 57 -3.49 -22.50 7.78
N LEU A 58 -2.45 -22.21 8.56
CA LEU A 58 -2.03 -23.00 9.72
C LEU A 58 -2.83 -22.65 10.99
N GLY A 59 -3.18 -21.37 11.17
CA GLY A 59 -3.92 -20.90 12.34
C GLY A 59 -5.43 -21.06 12.23
N GLY A 60 -5.95 -21.18 11.01
CA GLY A 60 -7.39 -21.22 10.74
C GLY A 60 -8.05 -19.84 10.77
N ALA A 61 -9.27 -19.77 10.26
CA ALA A 61 -9.95 -18.51 9.98
C ALA A 61 -10.24 -17.68 11.25
N SER A 62 -10.71 -18.31 12.34
CA SER A 62 -11.02 -17.59 13.58
C SER A 62 -9.76 -17.00 14.24
N THR A 63 -8.67 -17.79 14.34
CA THR A 63 -7.40 -17.31 14.92
C THR A 63 -6.82 -16.18 14.10
N PHE A 64 -6.80 -16.33 12.76
CA PHE A 64 -6.28 -15.31 11.86
C PHE A 64 -7.16 -14.04 11.85
N GLY A 65 -8.48 -14.20 11.92
CA GLY A 65 -9.42 -13.07 12.05
C GLY A 65 -9.22 -12.30 13.34
N THR A 66 -9.04 -13.01 14.47
CA THR A 66 -8.76 -12.41 15.79
C THR A 66 -7.43 -11.63 15.77
N TYR A 67 -6.37 -12.24 15.24
CA TYR A 67 -5.07 -11.58 15.04
C TYR A 67 -5.20 -10.34 14.16
N SER A 68 -5.87 -10.47 13.00
CA SER A 68 -6.01 -9.37 12.04
C SER A 68 -6.79 -8.19 12.61
N LEU A 69 -7.86 -8.46 13.38
CA LEU A 69 -8.64 -7.42 14.07
C LEU A 69 -7.77 -6.64 15.06
N ALA A 70 -7.05 -7.35 15.91
CA ALA A 70 -6.24 -6.72 16.96
C ALA A 70 -5.08 -5.91 16.39
N ILE A 71 -4.34 -6.47 15.42
CA ILE A 71 -3.18 -5.78 14.83
C ILE A 71 -3.60 -4.58 13.97
N THR A 72 -4.71 -4.69 13.22
CA THR A 72 -5.21 -3.56 12.43
C THR A 72 -5.72 -2.44 13.35
N THR A 73 -6.41 -2.77 14.44
CA THR A 73 -6.83 -1.78 15.46
C THR A 73 -5.62 -1.07 16.07
N ALA A 74 -4.60 -1.83 16.46
CA ALA A 74 -3.38 -1.27 17.03
C ALA A 74 -2.62 -0.38 16.03
N ASN A 75 -2.50 -0.79 14.77
CA ASN A 75 -1.84 -0.01 13.72
C ASN A 75 -2.59 1.31 13.42
N ASN A 76 -3.92 1.30 13.41
CA ASN A 76 -4.70 2.53 13.24
C ASN A 76 -4.42 3.53 14.36
N ILE A 77 -4.44 3.09 15.62
CA ILE A 77 -4.18 3.97 16.77
C ILE A 77 -2.73 4.48 16.75
N SER A 78 -1.78 3.62 16.40
CA SER A 78 -0.37 4.02 16.23
C SER A 78 -0.20 5.07 15.14
N THR A 79 -0.93 4.96 14.03
CA THR A 79 -0.90 5.96 12.96
C THR A 79 -1.34 7.34 13.48
N TYR A 80 -2.36 7.40 14.35
CA TYR A 80 -2.79 8.67 14.95
C TYR A 80 -1.77 9.23 15.94
N ALA A 81 -1.09 8.38 16.70
CA ALA A 81 -0.03 8.81 17.62
C ALA A 81 1.23 9.28 16.90
N ALA A 82 1.50 8.71 15.72
CA ALA A 82 2.76 8.91 14.98
C ALA A 82 2.75 10.05 13.97
N GLY A 83 1.58 10.56 13.58
CA GLY A 83 1.50 11.64 12.60
C GLY A 83 2.27 11.36 11.30
N GLN A 84 2.12 10.16 10.70
CA GLN A 84 2.86 9.77 9.47
C GLN A 84 4.39 9.88 9.62
N ILE A 85 4.92 9.33 10.71
CA ILE A 85 6.34 9.44 11.09
C ILE A 85 7.30 8.97 9.98
N GLY A 86 6.94 7.96 9.20
CA GLY A 86 7.75 7.46 8.08
C GLY A 86 7.95 8.51 6.99
N ALA A 87 6.87 9.15 6.52
CA ALA A 87 6.92 10.21 5.51
C ALA A 87 7.67 11.44 6.05
N THR A 88 7.43 11.78 7.32
CA THR A 88 8.11 12.85 8.03
C THR A 88 9.62 12.61 8.10
N ALA A 89 10.03 11.41 8.53
CA ALA A 89 11.43 11.02 8.58
C ALA A 89 12.09 11.06 7.20
N THR A 90 11.40 10.59 6.15
CA THR A 90 11.90 10.64 4.76
C THR A 90 12.20 12.09 4.34
N ARG A 91 11.24 13.00 4.53
CA ARG A 91 11.38 14.41 4.13
C ARG A 91 12.54 15.07 4.83
N PHE A 92 12.58 15.00 6.17
CA PHE A 92 13.58 15.69 6.97
C PHE A 92 14.99 15.09 6.81
N SER A 93 15.08 13.76 6.63
CA SER A 93 16.36 13.10 6.36
C SER A 93 16.92 13.46 4.99
N GLY A 94 16.08 13.73 3.99
CA GLY A 94 16.52 14.31 2.72
C GLY A 94 16.99 15.77 2.82
N LYS A 95 16.35 16.56 3.72
CA LYS A 95 16.73 17.97 3.97
C LYS A 95 18.09 18.10 4.70
N TYR A 96 18.42 17.15 5.58
CA TYR A 96 19.66 17.15 6.37
C TYR A 96 20.47 15.87 6.10
N PRO A 97 21.18 15.80 4.95
CA PRO A 97 21.95 14.62 4.59
C PRO A 97 23.14 14.40 5.53
N HIS A 98 23.68 13.17 5.52
CA HIS A 98 24.89 12.82 6.27
C HIS A 98 26.05 13.76 5.93
N GLY A 99 26.84 14.17 6.95
CA GLY A 99 27.93 15.12 6.80
C GLY A 99 27.53 16.59 7.06
N THR A 100 26.24 16.92 7.26
CA THR A 100 25.80 18.25 7.67
C THR A 100 25.67 18.34 9.19
N LYS A 101 25.88 19.53 9.78
CA LYS A 101 25.70 19.75 11.24
C LYS A 101 24.27 19.51 11.72
N GLY A 102 23.27 19.70 10.86
CA GLY A 102 21.87 19.43 11.16
C GLY A 102 21.53 17.95 11.29
N TYR A 103 22.38 17.06 10.76
CA TYR A 103 22.13 15.62 10.75
C TYR A 103 22.01 15.02 12.17
N SER A 104 22.94 15.33 13.08
CA SER A 104 22.90 14.81 14.45
C SER A 104 21.69 15.34 15.23
N THR A 105 21.33 16.62 15.03
CA THR A 105 20.14 17.22 15.63
C THR A 105 18.87 16.56 15.09
N LEU A 106 18.82 16.31 13.78
CA LEU A 106 17.71 15.58 13.15
C LEU A 106 17.56 14.16 13.71
N ALA A 107 18.66 13.41 13.82
CA ALA A 107 18.61 12.04 14.34
C ALA A 107 18.07 12.00 15.77
N LYS A 108 18.52 12.95 16.63
CA LYS A 108 18.00 13.13 17.99
C LYS A 108 16.50 13.50 17.97
N ALA A 109 16.11 14.43 17.12
CA ALA A 109 14.71 14.87 17.01
C ALA A 109 13.80 13.73 16.56
N LEU A 110 14.19 12.96 15.54
CA LEU A 110 13.43 11.78 15.06
C LEU A 110 13.36 10.69 16.14
N ALA A 111 14.45 10.43 16.86
CA ALA A 111 14.43 9.47 17.97
C ALA A 111 13.47 9.93 19.09
N ILE A 112 13.49 11.20 19.50
CA ILE A 112 12.57 11.73 20.52
C ILE A 112 11.12 11.63 20.03
N VAL A 113 10.82 12.10 18.82
CA VAL A 113 9.46 12.08 18.27
C VAL A 113 8.95 10.65 18.15
N SER A 114 9.75 9.73 17.63
CA SER A 114 9.33 8.34 17.45
C SER A 114 9.13 7.62 18.79
N LEU A 115 10.00 7.85 19.78
CA LEU A 115 9.84 7.28 21.11
C LEU A 115 8.62 7.85 21.85
N VAL A 116 8.41 9.16 21.82
CA VAL A 116 7.22 9.80 22.41
C VAL A 116 5.96 9.26 21.73
N SER A 117 5.92 9.19 20.41
CA SER A 117 4.79 8.63 19.66
C SER A 117 4.54 7.15 19.99
N ALA A 118 5.60 6.35 20.13
CA ALA A 118 5.49 4.94 20.52
C ALA A 118 4.94 4.80 21.94
N CYS A 119 5.42 5.60 22.88
CA CYS A 119 4.89 5.63 24.25
C CYS A 119 3.41 6.06 24.28
N LEU A 120 3.04 7.11 23.54
CA LEU A 120 1.65 7.55 23.41
C LEU A 120 0.76 6.46 22.82
N ALA A 121 1.22 5.75 21.77
CA ALA A 121 0.48 4.65 21.18
C ALA A 121 0.28 3.48 22.18
N VAL A 122 1.33 3.13 22.93
CA VAL A 122 1.23 2.09 23.99
C VAL A 122 0.25 2.51 25.08
N ILE A 123 0.37 3.73 25.60
CA ILE A 123 -0.52 4.23 26.65
C ILE A 123 -1.97 4.27 26.15
N ALA A 124 -2.21 4.82 24.95
CA ALA A 124 -3.54 4.93 24.38
C ALA A 124 -4.19 3.55 24.18
N LEU A 125 -3.44 2.56 23.67
CA LEU A 125 -3.95 1.21 23.47
C LEU A 125 -4.08 0.45 24.78
N TRP A 126 -3.16 0.60 25.72
CA TRP A 126 -3.21 -0.10 27.00
C TRP A 126 -4.39 0.34 27.85
N LEU A 127 -4.59 1.65 27.97
CA LEU A 127 -5.72 2.24 28.68
C LEU A 127 -7.03 2.08 27.91
N GLY A 128 -6.96 2.24 26.57
CA GLY A 128 -8.10 2.11 25.67
C GLY A 128 -8.51 0.67 25.33
N ALA A 129 -7.71 -0.35 25.73
CA ALA A 129 -7.97 -1.74 25.33
C ALA A 129 -9.37 -2.24 25.72
N ALA A 130 -9.82 -1.96 26.94
CA ALA A 130 -11.14 -2.38 27.43
C ALA A 130 -12.29 -1.65 26.71
N PRO A 131 -12.33 -0.31 26.65
CA PRO A 131 -13.39 0.38 25.91
C PRO A 131 -13.37 0.06 24.40
N ILE A 132 -12.21 -0.13 23.77
CA ILE A 132 -12.12 -0.55 22.38
C ILE A 132 -12.67 -1.96 22.19
N ALA A 133 -12.30 -2.91 23.04
CA ALA A 133 -12.82 -4.29 23.00
C ALA A 133 -14.35 -4.31 23.19
N HIS A 134 -14.88 -3.46 24.06
CA HIS A 134 -16.32 -3.27 24.26
C HIS A 134 -16.97 -2.68 23.00
N LEU A 135 -16.38 -1.65 22.38
CA LEU A 135 -16.84 -1.06 21.14
C LEU A 135 -16.83 -2.08 19.98
N LEU A 136 -15.82 -2.96 19.94
CA LEU A 136 -15.74 -4.08 19.00
C LEU A 136 -16.75 -5.21 19.29
N GLY A 137 -17.45 -5.16 20.44
CA GLY A 137 -18.32 -6.24 20.90
C GLY A 137 -17.57 -7.53 21.24
N LYS A 138 -16.28 -7.44 21.57
CA LYS A 138 -15.36 -8.59 21.78
C LYS A 138 -14.49 -8.36 23.02
N THR A 139 -15.10 -8.37 24.20
CA THR A 139 -14.39 -8.13 25.47
C THR A 139 -13.23 -9.10 25.70
N SER A 140 -13.32 -10.32 25.16
CA SER A 140 -12.27 -11.35 25.25
C SER A 140 -10.93 -10.94 24.60
N ILE A 141 -10.92 -9.97 23.67
CA ILE A 141 -9.67 -9.52 23.03
C ILE A 141 -8.94 -8.39 23.76
N THR A 142 -9.43 -7.95 24.94
CA THR A 142 -8.81 -6.87 25.71
C THR A 142 -7.33 -7.13 26.00
N GLY A 143 -6.99 -8.34 26.46
CA GLY A 143 -5.59 -8.74 26.69
C GLY A 143 -4.77 -8.76 25.40
N LEU A 144 -5.38 -9.19 24.29
CA LEU A 144 -4.75 -9.23 22.97
C LEU A 144 -4.41 -7.82 22.47
N LEU A 145 -5.31 -6.84 22.65
CA LEU A 145 -5.07 -5.44 22.29
C LEU A 145 -3.90 -4.82 23.09
N ARG A 146 -3.74 -5.20 24.37
CA ARG A 146 -2.58 -4.77 25.17
C ARG A 146 -1.27 -5.30 24.60
N TRP A 147 -1.21 -6.58 24.19
CA TRP A 147 -0.05 -7.14 23.50
C TRP A 147 0.18 -6.48 22.14
N ALA A 148 -0.89 -6.19 21.40
CA ALA A 148 -0.80 -5.51 20.12
C ALA A 148 -0.24 -4.08 20.24
N ALA A 149 -0.42 -3.41 21.38
CA ALA A 149 0.17 -2.10 21.65
C ALA A 149 1.71 -2.11 21.56
N ILE A 150 2.34 -3.16 22.13
CA ILE A 150 3.79 -3.30 22.09
C ILE A 150 4.27 -3.56 20.65
N SER A 151 3.58 -4.43 19.92
CA SER A 151 3.87 -4.69 18.49
C SER A 151 3.74 -3.43 17.64
N ALA A 152 2.68 -2.66 17.85
CA ALA A 152 2.42 -1.43 17.14
C ALA A 152 3.49 -0.35 17.41
N ALA A 153 3.97 -0.22 18.65
CA ALA A 153 5.09 0.66 18.96
C ALA A 153 6.37 0.26 18.24
N GLY A 154 6.69 -1.04 18.19
CA GLY A 154 7.82 -1.56 17.41
C GLY A 154 7.70 -1.24 15.92
N MET A 155 6.52 -1.43 15.32
CA MET A 155 6.26 -1.08 13.93
C MET A 155 6.38 0.43 13.67
N LEU A 156 5.94 1.28 14.58
CA LEU A 156 6.07 2.72 14.49
C LEU A 156 7.55 3.16 14.48
N LEU A 157 8.36 2.62 15.39
CA LEU A 157 9.81 2.86 15.41
C LEU A 157 10.48 2.40 14.11
N LEU A 158 10.06 1.24 13.59
CA LEU A 158 10.54 0.70 12.33
C LEU A 158 10.18 1.60 11.14
N GLU A 159 8.95 2.14 11.09
CA GLU A 159 8.55 3.10 10.04
C GLU A 159 9.38 4.38 10.08
N CYS A 160 9.70 4.91 11.26
CA CYS A 160 10.61 6.05 11.42
C CYS A 160 12.00 5.72 10.85
N ALA A 161 12.55 4.55 11.20
CA ALA A 161 13.86 4.12 10.73
C ALA A 161 13.90 3.90 9.22
N ARG A 162 12.85 3.31 8.63
CA ARG A 162 12.71 3.19 7.16
C ARG A 162 12.73 4.56 6.49
N GLY A 163 11.89 5.48 6.97
CA GLY A 163 11.83 6.83 6.45
C GLY A 163 13.19 7.53 6.51
N PHE A 164 13.93 7.34 7.61
CA PHE A 164 15.28 7.85 7.75
C PHE A 164 16.23 7.30 6.68
N PHE A 165 16.28 5.97 6.46
CA PHE A 165 17.15 5.38 5.44
C PHE A 165 16.75 5.74 4.01
N VAL A 166 15.44 5.86 3.73
CA VAL A 166 14.93 6.33 2.43
C VAL A 166 15.42 7.75 2.16
N GLY A 167 15.23 8.68 3.12
CA GLY A 167 15.66 10.07 2.99
C GLY A 167 17.17 10.22 2.85
N GLN A 168 17.97 9.38 3.53
CA GLN A 168 19.43 9.30 3.41
C GLN A 168 19.91 8.56 2.16
N ARG A 169 18.99 8.03 1.32
CA ARG A 169 19.29 7.23 0.13
C ARG A 169 20.13 5.97 0.43
N ARG A 170 20.03 5.40 1.65
CA ARG A 170 20.74 4.19 2.08
C ARG A 170 19.94 2.94 1.70
N LEU A 171 19.80 2.70 0.40
CA LEU A 171 18.92 1.68 -0.16
C LEU A 171 19.32 0.26 0.21
N MET A 172 20.64 -0.02 0.39
CA MET A 172 21.11 -1.33 0.84
C MET A 172 20.69 -1.61 2.29
N ALA A 173 20.79 -0.62 3.19
CA ALA A 173 20.30 -0.75 4.56
C ALA A 173 18.78 -1.03 4.58
N LEU A 174 18.03 -0.32 3.72
CA LEU A 174 16.59 -0.55 3.57
C LEU A 174 16.29 -1.97 3.06
N LEU A 175 17.03 -2.47 2.07
CA LEU A 175 16.87 -3.83 1.55
C LEU A 175 17.16 -4.89 2.62
N LEU A 176 18.25 -4.75 3.36
CA LEU A 176 18.59 -5.65 4.47
C LEU A 176 17.51 -5.66 5.54
N LEU A 177 16.97 -4.49 5.86
CA LEU A 177 15.87 -4.34 6.80
C LEU A 177 14.60 -5.03 6.31
N SER A 178 14.23 -4.82 5.05
CA SER A 178 13.07 -5.45 4.41
C SER A 178 13.21 -6.97 4.33
N LEU A 179 14.42 -7.48 4.08
CA LEU A 179 14.72 -8.90 4.13
C LEU A 179 14.58 -9.48 5.54
N LEU A 180 15.14 -8.81 6.55
CA LEU A 180 15.01 -9.24 7.96
C LEU A 180 13.53 -9.33 8.37
N VAL A 181 12.77 -8.27 8.10
CA VAL A 181 11.33 -8.23 8.42
C VAL A 181 10.58 -9.31 7.64
N GLY A 182 10.79 -9.40 6.32
CA GLY A 182 10.11 -10.37 5.47
C GLY A 182 10.41 -11.81 5.84
N LEU A 183 11.70 -12.16 6.04
CA LEU A 183 12.11 -13.50 6.44
C LEU A 183 11.65 -13.82 7.87
N GLY A 184 11.75 -12.86 8.80
CA GLY A 184 11.19 -13.01 10.14
C GLY A 184 9.70 -13.32 10.11
N MET A 185 8.94 -12.58 9.32
CA MET A 185 7.49 -12.79 9.16
C MET A 185 7.18 -14.17 8.58
N ILE A 186 7.89 -14.62 7.53
CA ILE A 186 7.61 -15.92 6.89
C ILE A 186 7.96 -17.13 7.77
N VAL A 187 8.83 -16.95 8.75
CA VAL A 187 9.23 -18.02 9.69
C VAL A 187 8.39 -17.95 10.98
N LEU A 188 8.41 -16.81 11.68
CA LEU A 188 7.86 -16.73 13.03
C LEU A 188 6.33 -16.63 13.06
N LEU A 189 5.72 -15.93 12.09
CA LEU A 189 4.27 -15.75 12.10
C LEU A 189 3.51 -17.08 11.83
N PRO A 190 3.86 -17.90 10.82
CA PRO A 190 3.23 -19.21 10.63
C PRO A 190 3.51 -20.20 11.77
N LEU A 191 4.71 -20.15 12.36
CA LEU A 191 5.03 -20.98 13.51
C LEU A 191 4.14 -20.65 14.71
N ALA A 192 3.94 -19.36 14.99
CA ALA A 192 3.02 -18.90 16.02
C ALA A 192 1.56 -19.26 15.69
N ALA A 193 1.17 -19.14 14.42
CA ALA A 193 -0.18 -19.47 13.96
C ALA A 193 -0.51 -20.96 14.11
N ARG A 194 0.48 -21.85 13.86
CA ARG A 194 0.34 -23.31 14.07
C ARG A 194 -0.06 -23.67 15.51
N MET A 195 0.25 -22.81 16.46
CA MET A 195 -0.14 -22.97 17.86
C MET A 195 -1.56 -22.43 18.15
N HIS A 196 -2.31 -22.04 17.14
CA HIS A 196 -3.66 -21.47 17.23
C HIS A 196 -3.78 -20.32 18.26
N SER A 197 -2.70 -19.53 18.43
CA SER A 197 -2.62 -18.46 19.43
C SER A 197 -2.44 -17.09 18.78
N PRO A 198 -3.49 -16.23 18.72
CA PRO A 198 -3.38 -14.87 18.21
C PRO A 198 -2.37 -14.03 18.99
N VAL A 199 -2.22 -14.28 20.30
CA VAL A 199 -1.23 -13.60 21.16
C VAL A 199 0.19 -13.87 20.66
N ARG A 200 0.53 -15.14 20.40
CA ARG A 200 1.88 -15.50 19.90
C ARG A 200 2.14 -14.90 18.52
N MET A 201 1.14 -14.81 17.66
CA MET A 201 1.26 -14.14 16.34
C MET A 201 1.61 -12.66 16.51
N ILE A 202 0.93 -11.95 17.43
CA ILE A 202 1.21 -10.54 17.72
C ILE A 202 2.61 -10.36 18.34
N VAL A 203 2.96 -11.20 19.32
CA VAL A 203 4.28 -11.17 19.96
C VAL A 203 5.38 -11.43 18.92
N SER A 204 5.20 -12.41 18.03
CA SER A 204 6.16 -12.68 16.94
C SER A 204 6.38 -11.46 16.06
N GLN A 205 5.31 -10.76 15.66
CA GLN A 205 5.40 -9.52 14.89
C GLN A 205 6.14 -8.41 15.66
N GLY A 206 5.85 -8.26 16.94
CA GLY A 206 6.56 -7.33 17.83
C GLY A 206 8.04 -7.64 17.93
N CYS A 207 8.43 -8.90 18.12
CA CYS A 207 9.82 -9.34 18.17
C CYS A 207 10.55 -9.05 16.85
N ILE A 208 9.91 -9.30 15.71
CA ILE A 208 10.48 -8.99 14.40
C ILE A 208 10.71 -7.48 14.25
N ALA A 209 9.72 -6.65 14.63
CA ALA A 209 9.84 -5.21 14.56
C ALA A 209 10.97 -4.69 15.48
N MET A 210 11.09 -5.21 16.69
CA MET A 210 12.16 -4.84 17.62
C MET A 210 13.55 -5.27 17.12
N ALA A 211 13.68 -6.49 16.58
CA ALA A 211 14.92 -6.95 15.96
C ALA A 211 15.33 -6.06 14.77
N ALA A 212 14.34 -5.64 13.98
CA ALA A 212 14.56 -4.72 12.87
C ALA A 212 14.98 -3.32 13.34
N VAL A 213 14.38 -2.79 14.41
CA VAL A 213 14.82 -1.52 15.04
C VAL A 213 16.24 -1.63 15.56
N LEU A 214 16.60 -2.76 16.20
CA LEU A 214 17.97 -3.00 16.67
C LEU A 214 18.97 -3.01 15.52
N LEU A 215 18.65 -3.70 14.41
CA LEU A 215 19.45 -3.66 13.20
C LEU A 215 19.59 -2.24 12.65
N CYS A 216 18.50 -1.44 12.64
CA CYS A 216 18.56 -0.04 12.24
C CYS A 216 19.53 0.76 13.09
N LEU A 217 19.51 0.60 14.40
CA LEU A 217 20.44 1.30 15.31
C LEU A 217 21.89 0.90 15.03
N LEU A 218 22.17 -0.39 14.78
CA LEU A 218 23.48 -0.86 14.41
C LEU A 218 23.97 -0.27 13.08
N LEU A 219 23.11 -0.24 12.06
CA LEU A 219 23.41 0.34 10.74
C LEU A 219 23.54 1.88 10.78
N ALA A 220 22.81 2.54 11.68
CA ALA A 220 22.89 3.98 11.87
C ALA A 220 24.11 4.42 12.71
N LYS A 221 24.65 3.55 13.59
CA LYS A 221 25.75 3.88 14.51
C LYS A 221 26.97 4.53 13.83
N PRO A 222 27.52 4.01 12.71
CA PRO A 222 28.65 4.65 12.04
C PRO A 222 28.30 6.05 11.52
N LEU A 223 27.06 6.22 11.07
CA LEU A 223 26.56 7.50 10.54
C LEU A 223 26.43 8.56 11.65
N LEU A 224 26.10 8.14 12.87
CA LEU A 224 25.93 9.03 14.02
C LEU A 224 27.27 9.43 14.64
N LEU A 225 28.27 8.52 14.63
CA LEU A 225 29.57 8.74 15.26
C LEU A 225 30.52 9.60 14.42
N HIS A 226 30.44 9.58 13.09
CA HIS A 226 31.37 10.27 12.19
C HIS A 226 30.95 11.70 11.81
N ASN A 227 29.98 12.30 12.47
CA ASN A 227 29.32 13.53 12.00
C ASN A 227 29.82 14.83 12.66
N ALA A 228 30.99 14.83 13.33
CA ALA A 228 31.46 15.99 14.10
C ALA A 228 32.00 17.17 13.27
N ALA A 229 32.26 16.98 11.97
CA ALA A 229 33.02 17.94 11.15
C ALA A 229 32.22 18.69 10.08
N GLY A 230 30.88 18.62 10.08
CA GLY A 230 30.06 19.21 9.02
C GLY A 230 30.07 20.74 8.96
N ALA A 231 30.03 21.31 7.74
CA ALA A 231 29.92 22.75 7.50
C ALA A 231 28.51 23.29 7.90
N GLY A 232 28.45 24.52 8.42
CA GLY A 232 27.22 25.23 8.78
C GLY A 232 26.89 25.24 10.28
N THR A 233 25.88 25.99 10.69
CA THR A 233 25.35 26.04 12.06
C THR A 233 24.31 24.92 12.26
N ALA A 234 24.43 24.15 13.35
CA ALA A 234 23.42 23.17 13.70
C ALA A 234 22.11 23.87 14.09
N PRO A 235 20.97 23.51 13.47
CA PRO A 235 19.70 24.08 13.90
C PRO A 235 19.41 23.64 15.36
N PRO A 236 18.80 24.51 16.18
CA PRO A 236 18.46 24.16 17.54
C PRO A 236 17.38 23.06 17.58
N LEU A 237 17.44 22.17 18.58
CA LEU A 237 16.59 20.99 18.68
C LEU A 237 15.08 21.34 18.81
N GLY A 238 14.75 22.35 19.61
CA GLY A 238 13.35 22.75 19.87
C GLY A 238 12.59 23.17 18.59
N PRO A 239 13.10 24.12 17.80
CA PRO A 239 12.50 24.47 16.51
C PRO A 239 12.39 23.27 15.56
N MET A 240 13.38 22.39 15.49
CA MET A 240 13.33 21.18 14.64
C MET A 240 12.24 20.23 15.09
N LEU A 241 12.09 19.98 16.39
CA LEU A 241 10.99 19.18 16.94
C LEU A 241 9.62 19.76 16.56
N ARG A 242 9.47 21.09 16.70
CA ARG A 242 8.22 21.77 16.34
C ARG A 242 7.90 21.63 14.84
N GLU A 243 8.91 21.78 13.97
CA GLU A 243 8.75 21.64 12.52
C GLU A 243 8.34 20.20 12.15
N ILE A 244 8.98 19.19 12.73
CA ILE A 244 8.66 17.76 12.55
C ILE A 244 7.22 17.46 12.99
N TRP A 245 6.83 17.87 14.19
CA TRP A 245 5.48 17.66 14.71
C TRP A 245 4.42 18.36 13.87
N SER A 246 4.61 19.62 13.53
CA SER A 246 3.63 20.38 12.73
C SER A 246 3.43 19.75 11.36
N PHE A 247 4.50 19.29 10.71
CA PHE A 247 4.40 18.58 9.44
C PHE A 247 3.66 17.25 9.57
N GLY A 248 3.98 16.45 10.59
CA GLY A 248 3.34 15.18 10.86
C GLY A 248 1.83 15.33 11.09
N PHE A 249 1.40 16.33 11.86
CA PHE A 249 -0.01 16.61 12.09
C PHE A 249 -0.78 17.03 10.84
N VAL A 250 -0.17 17.83 9.96
CA VAL A 250 -0.79 18.20 8.68
C VAL A 250 -0.98 16.98 7.79
N GLN A 251 0.00 16.09 7.74
CA GLN A 251 -0.11 14.84 6.99
C GLN A 251 -1.20 13.92 7.59
N LEU A 252 -1.28 13.87 8.92
CA LEU A 252 -2.28 13.07 9.62
C LEU A 252 -3.70 13.56 9.31
N ALA A 253 -3.93 14.88 9.31
CA ALA A 253 -5.26 15.46 9.06
C ALA A 253 -5.88 14.98 7.74
N GLY A 254 -5.05 14.75 6.71
CA GLY A 254 -5.50 14.20 5.42
C GLY A 254 -5.94 12.73 5.45
N LEU A 255 -5.55 11.97 6.47
CA LEU A 255 -5.76 10.52 6.54
C LEU A 255 -6.69 10.06 7.68
N VAL A 256 -6.91 10.90 8.69
CA VAL A 256 -7.74 10.54 9.87
C VAL A 256 -9.10 10.03 9.45
N GLY A 257 -9.80 10.77 8.58
CA GLY A 257 -11.15 10.40 8.16
C GLY A 257 -11.21 9.04 7.49
N SER A 258 -10.32 8.78 6.51
CA SER A 258 -10.30 7.52 5.77
C SER A 258 -9.89 6.33 6.62
N ASN A 259 -8.90 6.50 7.49
CA ASN A 259 -8.47 5.44 8.40
C ASN A 259 -9.57 5.11 9.43
N LEU A 260 -10.22 6.15 10.00
CA LEU A 260 -11.29 5.96 10.97
C LEU A 260 -12.52 5.29 10.33
N ALA A 261 -12.91 5.71 9.13
CA ALA A 261 -14.02 5.10 8.40
C ALA A 261 -13.74 3.63 8.04
N GLY A 262 -12.51 3.32 7.60
CA GLY A 262 -12.07 1.96 7.33
C GLY A 262 -12.06 1.09 8.60
N TRP A 263 -11.58 1.63 9.72
CA TRP A 263 -11.62 0.93 11.00
C TRP A 263 -13.04 0.73 11.51
N TRP A 264 -13.92 1.72 11.35
CA TRP A 264 -15.33 1.60 11.69
C TRP A 264 -16.03 0.50 10.90
N LEU A 265 -15.80 0.45 9.59
CA LEU A 265 -16.32 -0.62 8.72
C LEU A 265 -15.88 -2.01 9.22
N MET A 266 -14.60 -2.17 9.50
CA MET A 266 -14.03 -3.40 10.05
C MET A 266 -14.64 -3.76 11.43
N THR A 267 -14.88 -2.75 12.26
CA THR A 267 -15.50 -2.91 13.59
C THR A 267 -16.90 -3.49 13.49
N LEU A 268 -17.71 -3.01 12.54
CA LEU A 268 -19.07 -3.52 12.34
C LEU A 268 -19.09 -4.96 11.83
N VAL A 269 -18.17 -5.30 10.93
CA VAL A 269 -17.99 -6.71 10.49
C VAL A 269 -17.60 -7.60 11.69
N ALA A 270 -16.67 -7.16 12.53
CA ALA A 270 -16.24 -7.91 13.71
C ALA A 270 -17.36 -8.06 14.75
N ARG A 271 -18.21 -7.05 14.94
CA ARG A 271 -19.36 -7.11 15.86
C ARG A 271 -20.40 -8.13 15.40
N ALA A 272 -20.67 -8.15 14.11
CA ALA A 272 -21.67 -9.05 13.50
C ALA A 272 -21.25 -10.52 13.55
N ASP A 273 -19.95 -10.81 13.55
CA ASP A 273 -19.41 -12.18 13.51
C ASP A 273 -18.82 -12.60 14.86
N THR A 274 -19.50 -13.50 15.56
CA THR A 274 -19.05 -14.02 16.86
C THR A 274 -17.74 -14.79 16.77
N THR A 275 -17.46 -15.43 15.64
CA THR A 275 -16.30 -16.31 15.41
C THR A 275 -15.10 -15.60 14.81
N LEU A 276 -15.26 -14.35 14.33
CA LEU A 276 -14.27 -13.57 13.58
C LEU A 276 -13.79 -14.22 12.27
N VAL A 277 -14.54 -15.16 11.72
CA VAL A 277 -14.26 -15.77 10.41
C VAL A 277 -14.48 -14.76 9.28
N GLN A 278 -15.56 -13.95 9.35
CA GLN A 278 -15.81 -12.89 8.38
C GLN A 278 -14.70 -11.82 8.41
N MET A 279 -14.16 -11.53 9.60
CA MET A 279 -13.01 -10.65 9.74
C MET A 279 -11.77 -11.23 9.03
N SER A 280 -11.56 -12.54 9.10
CA SER A 280 -10.50 -13.22 8.36
C SER A 280 -10.70 -13.10 6.84
N PHE A 281 -11.92 -13.29 6.34
CA PHE A 281 -12.25 -13.13 4.93
C PHE A 281 -12.00 -11.69 4.45
N PHE A 282 -12.41 -10.72 5.24
CA PHE A 282 -12.16 -9.31 4.96
C PHE A 282 -10.64 -9.00 4.92
N ALA A 283 -9.88 -9.53 5.87
CA ALA A 283 -8.43 -9.32 5.95
C ALA A 283 -7.70 -9.90 4.72
N ILE A 284 -8.02 -11.15 4.32
CA ILE A 284 -7.43 -11.79 3.14
C ILE A 284 -7.79 -11.05 1.86
N ALA A 285 -9.06 -10.70 1.68
CA ALA A 285 -9.53 -9.94 0.53
C ALA A 285 -8.81 -8.59 0.43
N SER A 286 -8.62 -7.90 1.56
CA SER A 286 -7.86 -6.64 1.63
C SER A 286 -6.39 -6.83 1.30
N GLN A 287 -5.75 -7.91 1.75
CA GLN A 287 -4.36 -8.21 1.41
C GLN A 287 -4.17 -8.47 -0.08
N LEU A 288 -5.04 -9.28 -0.69
CA LEU A 288 -5.01 -9.56 -2.12
C LEU A 288 -5.22 -8.27 -2.94
N ARG A 289 -6.18 -7.42 -2.54
CA ARG A 289 -6.39 -6.10 -3.12
C ARG A 289 -5.11 -5.25 -3.08
N ASN A 290 -4.43 -5.22 -1.94
CA ASN A 290 -3.23 -4.42 -1.75
C ASN A 290 -2.06 -4.93 -2.61
N ILE A 291 -1.91 -6.24 -2.79
CA ILE A 291 -0.88 -6.83 -3.68
C ILE A 291 -1.12 -6.44 -5.13
N ILE A 292 -2.36 -6.50 -5.61
CA ILE A 292 -2.69 -6.06 -6.97
C ILE A 292 -2.39 -4.57 -7.16
N GLY A 293 -2.62 -3.77 -6.12
CA GLY A 293 -2.34 -2.33 -6.12
C GLY A 293 -0.86 -1.95 -6.10
N LEU A 294 0.08 -2.86 -5.82
CA LEU A 294 1.50 -2.50 -5.69
C LEU A 294 2.09 -1.92 -6.99
N GLY A 295 1.94 -2.61 -8.10
CA GLY A 295 2.48 -2.14 -9.39
C GLY A 295 1.88 -0.80 -9.84
N PRO A 296 0.54 -0.69 -9.94
CA PRO A 296 -0.15 0.56 -10.24
C PRO A 296 0.18 1.70 -9.26
N GLY A 297 0.32 1.41 -7.97
CA GLY A 297 0.73 2.38 -6.95
C GLY A 297 2.12 2.95 -7.21
N LEU A 298 3.11 2.09 -7.46
CA LEU A 298 4.47 2.51 -7.79
C LEU A 298 4.53 3.35 -9.07
N LEU A 299 3.70 3.03 -10.07
CA LEU A 299 3.59 3.82 -11.29
C LEU A 299 3.05 5.23 -11.00
N THR A 300 2.02 5.33 -10.17
CA THR A 300 1.43 6.61 -9.75
C THR A 300 2.43 7.45 -8.96
N GLU A 301 3.10 6.86 -7.97
CA GLU A 301 4.12 7.54 -7.16
C GLU A 301 5.30 8.02 -8.01
N GLY A 302 5.79 7.18 -8.93
CA GLY A 302 6.90 7.53 -9.83
C GLY A 302 6.56 8.65 -10.82
N SER A 303 5.29 8.79 -11.19
CA SER A 303 4.82 9.83 -12.13
C SER A 303 4.47 11.15 -11.45
N TYR A 304 4.41 11.19 -10.11
CA TYR A 304 3.96 12.36 -9.36
C TYR A 304 4.78 13.64 -9.66
N ALA A 305 6.11 13.51 -9.77
CA ALA A 305 6.98 14.63 -10.09
C ALA A 305 6.67 15.25 -11.46
N PHE A 306 6.38 14.42 -12.47
CA PHE A 306 6.02 14.88 -13.81
C PHE A 306 4.63 15.52 -13.86
N MET A 307 3.72 15.09 -13.00
CA MET A 307 2.41 15.71 -12.84
C MET A 307 2.45 17.02 -12.07
N ALA A 308 3.52 17.27 -11.29
CA ALA A 308 3.69 18.45 -10.44
C ALA A 308 4.53 19.55 -11.07
N ASP A 309 5.07 19.37 -12.28
CA ASP A 309 5.98 20.32 -12.92
C ASP A 309 5.27 21.67 -13.17
N PRO A 310 5.73 22.77 -12.55
CA PRO A 310 5.12 24.08 -12.70
C PRO A 310 5.51 24.82 -13.99
N ASP A 311 6.65 24.45 -14.61
CA ASP A 311 7.17 25.15 -15.78
C ASP A 311 6.39 24.81 -17.06
N ASP A 312 5.52 23.83 -16.99
CA ASP A 312 4.77 23.30 -18.12
C ASP A 312 3.30 23.79 -18.17
N LYS A 313 3.01 25.01 -17.68
CA LYS A 313 1.65 25.58 -17.73
C LYS A 313 1.10 25.73 -19.15
N ALA A 314 1.96 25.83 -20.14
CA ALA A 314 1.60 25.94 -21.57
C ALA A 314 1.48 24.57 -22.25
N SER A 315 2.03 23.51 -21.66
CA SER A 315 2.02 22.16 -22.25
C SER A 315 0.96 21.27 -21.57
N LYS A 316 0.39 20.36 -22.35
CA LYS A 316 -0.55 19.34 -21.84
C LYS A 316 0.17 18.13 -21.24
N THR A 317 1.48 18.22 -20.96
CA THR A 317 2.31 17.10 -20.46
C THR A 317 1.78 16.51 -19.16
N PRO A 318 1.43 17.29 -18.10
CA PRO A 318 0.90 16.74 -16.87
C PRO A 318 -0.41 15.97 -17.05
N GLN A 319 -1.31 16.46 -17.92
CA GLN A 319 -2.57 15.78 -18.23
C GLN A 319 -2.34 14.50 -19.02
N ASN A 320 -1.41 14.51 -19.99
CA ASN A 320 -1.06 13.35 -20.79
C ASN A 320 -0.38 12.26 -19.93
N VAL A 321 0.51 12.66 -19.02
CA VAL A 321 1.13 11.74 -18.04
C VAL A 321 0.06 11.12 -17.13
N MET A 322 -0.86 11.93 -16.62
CA MET A 322 -1.98 11.43 -15.82
C MET A 322 -2.84 10.43 -16.60
N ALA A 323 -3.19 10.73 -17.87
CA ALA A 323 -3.99 9.84 -18.71
C ALA A 323 -3.28 8.52 -18.99
N LEU A 324 -2.00 8.58 -19.35
CA LEU A 324 -1.17 7.38 -19.58
C LEU A 324 -1.08 6.53 -18.31
N CYS A 325 -0.79 7.14 -17.16
CA CYS A 325 -0.72 6.44 -15.88
C CYS A 325 -2.08 5.84 -15.48
N THR A 326 -3.19 6.56 -15.72
CA THR A 326 -4.54 6.03 -15.50
C THR A 326 -4.80 4.82 -16.40
N TYR A 327 -4.48 4.91 -17.69
CA TYR A 327 -4.62 3.79 -18.62
C TYR A 327 -3.81 2.58 -18.18
N MET A 328 -2.52 2.75 -17.89
CA MET A 328 -1.61 1.66 -17.49
C MET A 328 -2.01 1.05 -16.15
N SER A 329 -2.31 1.88 -15.14
CA SER A 329 -2.76 1.41 -13.82
C SER A 329 -4.06 0.64 -13.91
N THR A 330 -5.00 1.12 -14.74
CA THR A 330 -6.29 0.47 -14.98
C THR A 330 -6.12 -0.86 -15.70
N MET A 331 -5.30 -0.92 -16.76
CA MET A 331 -5.03 -2.15 -17.51
C MET A 331 -4.38 -3.21 -16.63
N VAL A 332 -3.31 -2.85 -15.91
CA VAL A 332 -2.59 -3.79 -15.04
C VAL A 332 -3.50 -4.30 -13.92
N SER A 333 -4.22 -3.40 -13.24
CA SER A 333 -5.12 -3.82 -12.15
C SER A 333 -6.29 -4.64 -12.68
N LEU A 334 -6.88 -4.32 -13.85
CA LEU A 334 -7.96 -5.10 -14.44
C LEU A 334 -7.50 -6.52 -14.80
N VAL A 335 -6.35 -6.66 -15.47
CA VAL A 335 -5.81 -7.99 -15.83
C VAL A 335 -5.55 -8.84 -14.58
N LEU A 336 -4.84 -8.29 -13.59
CA LEU A 336 -4.50 -9.03 -12.37
C LEU A 336 -5.74 -9.34 -11.52
N ALA A 337 -6.63 -8.37 -11.35
CA ALA A 337 -7.87 -8.55 -10.59
C ALA A 337 -8.81 -9.56 -11.27
N SER A 338 -8.97 -9.50 -12.59
CA SER A 338 -9.81 -10.45 -13.34
C SER A 338 -9.25 -11.86 -13.29
N ALA A 339 -7.94 -12.03 -13.45
CA ALA A 339 -7.30 -13.33 -13.28
C ALA A 339 -7.53 -13.86 -11.86
N ALA A 340 -7.37 -13.02 -10.83
CA ALA A 340 -7.68 -13.40 -9.46
C ALA A 340 -9.16 -13.79 -9.30
N MET A 341 -10.13 -13.02 -9.83
CA MET A 341 -11.57 -13.33 -9.75
C MET A 341 -11.91 -14.66 -10.42
N ILE A 342 -11.30 -14.94 -11.57
CA ILE A 342 -11.49 -16.22 -12.29
C ILE A 342 -10.93 -17.38 -11.48
N LEU A 343 -9.74 -17.20 -10.89
CA LEU A 343 -9.00 -18.25 -10.17
C LEU A 343 -9.42 -18.39 -8.70
N VAL A 344 -10.19 -17.45 -8.15
CA VAL A 344 -10.59 -17.40 -6.72
C VAL A 344 -11.02 -18.75 -6.13
N PRO A 345 -11.92 -19.58 -6.75
CA PRO A 345 -12.37 -20.81 -6.12
C PRO A 345 -11.24 -21.80 -5.84
N TRP A 346 -10.32 -21.92 -6.78
CA TRP A 346 -9.16 -22.81 -6.65
C TRP A 346 -8.02 -22.15 -5.87
N GLY A 347 -7.78 -20.87 -6.15
CA GLY A 347 -6.71 -20.10 -5.53
C GLY A 347 -6.84 -19.99 -4.02
N LEU A 348 -8.03 -19.67 -3.51
CA LEU A 348 -8.27 -19.60 -2.06
C LEU A 348 -8.11 -20.96 -1.39
N THR A 349 -8.66 -22.01 -1.98
CA THR A 349 -8.53 -23.37 -1.45
C THR A 349 -7.08 -23.84 -1.45
N LEU A 350 -6.34 -23.56 -2.52
CA LEU A 350 -4.93 -23.94 -2.65
C LEU A 350 -4.02 -23.17 -1.66
N LEU A 351 -4.20 -21.86 -1.58
CA LEU A 351 -3.33 -20.99 -0.77
C LEU A 351 -3.71 -21.03 0.72
N TYR A 352 -4.98 -20.89 1.04
CA TYR A 352 -5.46 -20.71 2.42
C TYR A 352 -6.14 -21.94 3.01
N GLY A 353 -6.54 -22.90 2.18
CA GLY A 353 -7.26 -24.10 2.60
C GLY A 353 -8.77 -24.01 2.38
N ARG A 354 -9.47 -25.16 2.53
CA ARG A 354 -10.90 -25.31 2.20
C ARG A 354 -11.82 -24.36 2.98
N THR A 355 -11.48 -24.05 4.22
CA THR A 355 -12.26 -23.12 5.07
C THR A 355 -12.43 -21.75 4.44
N TYR A 356 -11.48 -21.32 3.62
CA TYR A 356 -11.49 -20.02 2.96
C TYR A 356 -12.18 -19.99 1.59
N ALA A 357 -12.68 -21.12 1.11
CA ALA A 357 -13.46 -21.16 -0.13
C ALA A 357 -14.67 -20.21 -0.07
N ALA A 358 -15.30 -20.09 1.11
CA ALA A 358 -16.41 -19.17 1.35
C ALA A 358 -16.04 -17.67 1.24
N ALA A 359 -14.75 -17.31 1.30
CA ALA A 359 -14.28 -15.93 1.08
C ALA A 359 -14.30 -15.50 -0.40
N GLY A 360 -14.71 -16.40 -1.31
CA GLY A 360 -14.63 -16.18 -2.76
C GLY A 360 -15.34 -14.91 -3.22
N ALA A 361 -16.59 -14.70 -2.80
CA ALA A 361 -17.37 -13.52 -3.14
C ALA A 361 -16.74 -12.23 -2.57
N THR A 362 -16.29 -12.26 -1.31
CA THR A 362 -15.61 -11.15 -0.66
C THR A 362 -14.32 -10.78 -1.39
N THR A 363 -13.55 -11.78 -1.80
CA THR A 363 -12.32 -11.59 -2.55
C THR A 363 -12.59 -10.99 -3.94
N ALA A 364 -13.58 -11.49 -4.67
CA ALA A 364 -13.95 -10.95 -5.96
C ALA A 364 -14.40 -9.48 -5.87
N MET A 365 -15.19 -9.13 -4.86
CA MET A 365 -15.57 -7.73 -4.61
C MET A 365 -14.36 -6.85 -4.30
N ALA A 366 -13.40 -7.33 -3.49
CA ALA A 366 -12.16 -6.61 -3.20
C ALA A 366 -11.30 -6.40 -4.46
N MET A 367 -11.34 -7.32 -5.43
CA MET A 367 -10.67 -7.16 -6.73
C MET A 367 -11.30 -6.04 -7.55
N ALA A 368 -12.63 -5.92 -7.56
CA ALA A 368 -13.31 -4.79 -8.19
C ALA A 368 -12.92 -3.46 -7.53
N VAL A 369 -12.84 -3.43 -6.19
CA VAL A 369 -12.32 -2.26 -5.45
C VAL A 369 -10.89 -1.91 -5.91
N ALA A 370 -10.02 -2.91 -6.11
CA ALA A 370 -8.65 -2.66 -6.58
C ALA A 370 -8.62 -1.96 -7.94
N VAL A 371 -9.43 -2.40 -8.90
CA VAL A 371 -9.49 -1.79 -10.24
C VAL A 371 -9.96 -0.34 -10.17
N VAL A 372 -11.06 -0.08 -9.47
CA VAL A 372 -11.62 1.28 -9.33
C VAL A 372 -10.64 2.19 -8.60
N HIS A 373 -10.05 1.73 -7.50
CA HIS A 373 -9.12 2.52 -6.70
C HIS A 373 -7.84 2.85 -7.49
N MET A 374 -7.21 1.85 -8.10
CA MET A 374 -5.97 2.05 -8.85
C MET A 374 -6.18 2.82 -10.15
N GLY A 375 -7.32 2.64 -10.81
CA GLY A 375 -7.68 3.44 -11.98
C GLY A 375 -7.89 4.92 -11.66
N ASN A 376 -8.39 5.24 -10.45
CA ASN A 376 -8.56 6.62 -9.99
C ASN A 376 -7.28 7.23 -9.37
N ALA A 377 -6.31 6.43 -8.96
CA ALA A 377 -5.15 6.90 -8.20
C ALA A 377 -4.34 8.01 -8.89
N PRO A 378 -4.02 7.95 -10.21
CA PRO A 378 -3.31 9.04 -10.90
C PRO A 378 -4.11 10.34 -10.96
N ALA A 379 -5.43 10.26 -11.16
CA ALA A 379 -6.30 11.43 -11.14
C ALA A 379 -6.37 12.06 -9.75
N ALA A 380 -6.48 11.25 -8.68
CA ALA A 380 -6.44 11.73 -7.31
C ALA A 380 -5.08 12.36 -6.96
N ALA A 381 -3.97 11.78 -7.42
CA ALA A 381 -2.63 12.36 -7.29
C ALA A 381 -2.54 13.72 -7.98
N ARG A 382 -3.03 13.85 -9.21
CA ARG A 382 -3.08 15.15 -9.92
C ARG A 382 -3.96 16.16 -9.18
N LEU A 383 -5.13 15.75 -8.67
CA LEU A 383 -5.99 16.63 -7.91
C LEU A 383 -5.32 17.18 -6.66
N SER A 384 -4.53 16.37 -5.97
CA SER A 384 -3.78 16.80 -4.76
C SER A 384 -2.74 17.88 -5.08
N ILE A 385 -2.19 17.89 -6.29
CA ILE A 385 -1.28 18.92 -6.79
C ILE A 385 -2.06 20.19 -7.15
N VAL A 386 -3.18 20.04 -7.89
CA VAL A 386 -3.96 21.17 -8.39
C VAL A 386 -4.77 21.85 -7.28
N SER A 387 -5.31 21.06 -6.34
CA SER A 387 -6.16 21.58 -5.26
C SER A 387 -6.16 20.66 -4.03
N ILE A 388 -5.25 20.90 -3.12
CA ILE A 388 -5.17 20.16 -1.85
C ILE A 388 -6.47 20.28 -1.01
N ARG A 389 -7.16 21.42 -1.11
CA ARG A 389 -8.45 21.66 -0.42
C ARG A 389 -9.55 20.73 -0.97
N ALA A 390 -9.66 20.63 -2.31
CA ALA A 390 -10.62 19.72 -2.93
C ALA A 390 -10.33 18.26 -2.57
N THR A 391 -9.07 17.88 -2.54
CA THR A 391 -8.66 16.53 -2.09
C THR A 391 -9.09 16.26 -0.64
N GLY A 392 -8.89 17.22 0.26
CA GLY A 392 -9.33 17.09 1.65
C GLY A 392 -10.85 16.94 1.78
N VAL A 393 -11.62 17.75 1.04
CA VAL A 393 -13.09 17.66 1.01
C VAL A 393 -13.56 16.29 0.48
N ILE A 394 -12.96 15.81 -0.62
CA ILE A 394 -13.33 14.52 -1.21
C ILE A 394 -12.99 13.37 -0.26
N ASN A 395 -11.82 13.39 0.40
CA ASN A 395 -11.45 12.37 1.39
C ASN A 395 -12.41 12.36 2.58
N THR A 396 -12.84 13.53 3.03
CA THR A 396 -13.84 13.67 4.11
C THR A 396 -15.21 13.15 3.66
N ALA A 397 -15.66 13.51 2.47
CA ALA A 397 -16.91 13.01 1.90
C ALA A 397 -16.88 11.49 1.74
N TRP A 398 -15.78 10.93 1.28
CA TRP A 398 -15.56 9.49 1.21
C TRP A 398 -15.68 8.82 2.59
N ALA A 399 -15.04 9.39 3.61
CA ALA A 399 -15.08 8.86 4.97
C ALA A 399 -16.50 8.88 5.57
N ILE A 400 -17.21 9.98 5.40
CA ILE A 400 -18.61 10.12 5.84
C ILE A 400 -19.50 9.11 5.11
N PHE A 401 -19.33 8.96 3.80
CA PHE A 401 -20.09 8.03 2.99
C PHE A 401 -19.87 6.57 3.42
N VAL A 402 -18.61 6.17 3.64
CA VAL A 402 -18.29 4.82 4.18
C VAL A 402 -18.95 4.63 5.54
N ALA A 403 -18.81 5.60 6.46
CA ALA A 403 -19.37 5.49 7.81
C ALA A 403 -20.91 5.39 7.78
N ALA A 404 -21.57 6.18 6.94
CA ALA A 404 -23.02 6.18 6.78
C ALA A 404 -23.52 4.85 6.20
N LEU A 405 -22.91 4.36 5.11
CA LEU A 405 -23.31 3.08 4.52
C LEU A 405 -22.99 1.91 5.46
N ALA A 406 -21.86 1.95 6.17
CA ALA A 406 -21.52 0.94 7.16
C ALA A 406 -22.56 0.90 8.29
N PHE A 407 -22.99 2.07 8.77
CA PHE A 407 -24.04 2.18 9.77
C PHE A 407 -25.37 1.59 9.26
N LEU A 408 -25.79 1.95 8.05
CA LEU A 408 -27.06 1.50 7.48
C LEU A 408 -27.10 -0.01 7.21
N PHE A 409 -26.02 -0.58 6.67
CA PHE A 409 -26.04 -1.95 6.15
C PHE A 409 -25.40 -2.98 7.08
N LEU A 410 -24.52 -2.58 8.00
CA LEU A 410 -23.79 -3.54 8.83
C LEU A 410 -24.18 -3.50 10.30
N LEU A 411 -24.92 -2.49 10.76
CA LEU A 411 -25.27 -2.34 12.19
C LEU A 411 -26.08 -3.52 12.73
N HIS A 412 -26.99 -4.07 11.92
CA HIS A 412 -27.91 -5.15 12.30
C HIS A 412 -27.44 -6.55 11.86
N GLY A 413 -26.18 -6.68 11.49
CA GLY A 413 -25.60 -7.94 11.05
C GLY A 413 -25.13 -7.84 9.60
N GLY A 414 -23.84 -7.64 9.41
CA GLY A 414 -23.21 -7.56 8.09
C GLY A 414 -22.09 -8.58 7.94
N ASN A 415 -21.71 -8.84 6.70
CA ASN A 415 -20.62 -9.73 6.38
C ASN A 415 -19.50 -9.02 5.60
N ALA A 416 -18.38 -9.73 5.42
CA ALA A 416 -17.20 -9.18 4.74
C ALA A 416 -17.47 -8.79 3.28
N TRP A 417 -18.40 -9.47 2.58
CA TRP A 417 -18.77 -9.14 1.21
C TRP A 417 -19.48 -7.79 1.11
N GLN A 418 -20.44 -7.54 2.02
CA GLN A 418 -21.13 -6.24 2.10
C GLN A 418 -20.17 -5.10 2.43
N ALA A 419 -19.23 -5.34 3.35
CA ALA A 419 -18.19 -4.36 3.69
C ALA A 419 -17.32 -4.01 2.46
N MET A 420 -16.93 -4.98 1.63
CA MET A 420 -16.21 -4.70 0.39
C MET A 420 -17.09 -4.00 -0.65
N GLY A 421 -18.39 -4.26 -0.68
CA GLY A 421 -19.37 -3.53 -1.50
C GLY A 421 -19.46 -2.06 -1.12
N ILE A 422 -19.46 -1.74 0.19
CA ILE A 422 -19.41 -0.37 0.71
C ILE A 422 -18.11 0.33 0.26
N TYR A 423 -16.97 -0.36 0.35
CA TYR A 423 -15.70 0.19 -0.18
C TYR A 423 -15.78 0.47 -1.68
N LEU A 424 -16.37 -0.45 -2.45
CA LEU A 424 -16.54 -0.26 -3.90
C LEU A 424 -17.37 1.00 -4.20
N ALA A 425 -18.53 1.13 -3.56
CA ALA A 425 -19.40 2.29 -3.72
C ALA A 425 -18.68 3.60 -3.35
N ALA A 426 -17.92 3.59 -2.25
CA ALA A 426 -17.17 4.75 -1.80
C ALA A 426 -16.03 5.14 -2.76
N HIS A 427 -15.32 4.16 -3.34
CA HIS A 427 -14.28 4.45 -4.33
C HIS A 427 -14.88 4.93 -5.67
N LEU A 428 -16.05 4.45 -6.07
CA LEU A 428 -16.79 4.99 -7.22
C LEU A 428 -17.21 6.43 -6.99
N LEU A 429 -17.75 6.76 -5.81
CA LEU A 429 -18.07 8.14 -5.42
C LEU A 429 -16.82 9.03 -5.45
N SER A 430 -15.71 8.57 -4.85
CA SER A 430 -14.45 9.31 -4.86
C SER A 430 -13.97 9.58 -6.29
N ALA A 431 -14.02 8.57 -7.17
CA ALA A 431 -13.62 8.72 -8.56
C ALA A 431 -14.51 9.71 -9.32
N ALA A 432 -15.83 9.64 -9.13
CA ALA A 432 -16.76 10.58 -9.73
C ALA A 432 -16.48 12.03 -9.28
N LEU A 433 -16.22 12.26 -7.99
CA LEU A 433 -15.89 13.57 -7.46
C LEU A 433 -14.53 14.08 -7.97
N VAL A 434 -13.50 13.23 -7.98
CA VAL A 434 -12.16 13.57 -8.47
C VAL A 434 -12.21 13.95 -9.94
N LEU A 435 -12.83 13.10 -10.77
CA LEU A 435 -12.94 13.34 -12.21
C LEU A 435 -13.84 14.54 -12.50
N GLY A 436 -14.91 14.74 -11.74
CA GLY A 436 -15.80 15.89 -11.86
C GLY A 436 -15.08 17.20 -11.57
N VAL A 437 -14.31 17.29 -10.48
CA VAL A 437 -13.53 18.50 -10.14
C VAL A 437 -12.41 18.77 -11.14
N LEU A 438 -11.71 17.72 -11.60
CA LEU A 438 -10.68 17.89 -12.63
C LEU A 438 -11.29 18.27 -13.98
N GLY A 439 -12.44 17.68 -14.36
CA GLY A 439 -13.16 18.00 -15.60
C GLY A 439 -13.64 19.44 -15.64
N ALA A 440 -14.17 19.96 -14.52
CA ALA A 440 -14.58 21.35 -14.40
C ALA A 440 -13.43 22.36 -14.55
N LYS A 441 -12.17 21.90 -14.46
CA LYS A 441 -10.96 22.71 -14.64
C LYS A 441 -10.24 22.41 -15.95
N ASP A 442 -10.86 21.67 -16.87
CA ASP A 442 -10.29 21.22 -18.15
C ASP A 442 -8.97 20.42 -18.00
N HIS A 443 -8.83 19.67 -16.89
CA HIS A 443 -7.65 18.85 -16.62
C HIS A 443 -7.82 17.37 -16.98
N VAL A 444 -8.97 16.95 -17.53
CA VAL A 444 -9.24 15.55 -17.89
C VAL A 444 -9.09 15.35 -19.40
N PRO A 445 -8.08 14.58 -19.85
CA PRO A 445 -7.90 14.26 -21.26
C PRO A 445 -9.05 13.41 -21.82
N GLY A 446 -9.34 13.62 -23.11
CA GLY A 446 -10.33 12.81 -23.82
C GLY A 446 -10.04 11.31 -23.75
N GLY A 447 -11.08 10.49 -23.60
CA GLY A 447 -10.96 9.03 -23.50
C GLY A 447 -10.59 8.47 -22.13
N MET A 448 -10.00 9.25 -21.23
CA MET A 448 -9.59 8.78 -19.89
C MET A 448 -10.78 8.30 -19.07
N VAL A 449 -11.88 9.06 -19.07
CA VAL A 449 -13.13 8.69 -18.37
C VAL A 449 -13.71 7.41 -18.96
N THR A 450 -13.70 7.26 -20.27
CA THR A 450 -14.20 6.05 -20.97
C THR A 450 -13.41 4.81 -20.56
N VAL A 451 -12.08 4.91 -20.50
CA VAL A 451 -11.20 3.81 -20.04
C VAL A 451 -11.53 3.43 -18.59
N PHE A 452 -11.66 4.43 -17.72
CA PHE A 452 -11.98 4.20 -16.32
C PHE A 452 -13.37 3.55 -16.15
N LEU A 453 -14.39 4.06 -16.83
CA LEU A 453 -15.75 3.51 -16.76
C LEU A 453 -15.82 2.08 -17.32
N LEU A 454 -15.18 1.82 -18.46
CA LEU A 454 -15.16 0.49 -19.07
C LEU A 454 -14.52 -0.54 -18.15
N ALA A 455 -13.36 -0.22 -17.57
CA ALA A 455 -12.68 -1.16 -16.68
C ALA A 455 -13.41 -1.34 -15.34
N SER A 456 -13.96 -0.26 -14.79
CA SER A 456 -14.75 -0.30 -13.56
C SER A 456 -16.01 -1.15 -13.74
N SER A 457 -16.78 -0.93 -14.80
CA SER A 457 -17.98 -1.73 -15.10
C SER A 457 -17.64 -3.19 -15.38
N THR A 458 -16.56 -3.46 -16.12
CA THR A 458 -16.05 -4.82 -16.32
C THR A 458 -15.75 -5.51 -15.00
N SER A 459 -15.00 -4.85 -14.11
CA SER A 459 -14.62 -5.44 -12.82
C SER A 459 -15.84 -5.71 -11.93
N ILE A 460 -16.86 -4.84 -11.96
CA ILE A 460 -18.12 -5.03 -11.22
C ILE A 460 -18.90 -6.21 -11.78
N VAL A 461 -19.02 -6.31 -13.11
CA VAL A 461 -19.69 -7.45 -13.76
C VAL A 461 -18.99 -8.76 -13.42
N LEU A 462 -17.65 -8.79 -13.48
CA LEU A 462 -16.87 -9.98 -13.12
C LEU A 462 -17.03 -10.36 -11.64
N ALA A 463 -17.07 -9.39 -10.73
CA ALA A 463 -17.34 -9.65 -9.32
C ALA A 463 -18.75 -10.18 -9.08
N GLY A 464 -19.76 -9.66 -9.79
CA GLY A 464 -21.13 -10.18 -9.78
C GLY A 464 -21.21 -11.63 -10.30
N LEU A 465 -20.56 -11.93 -11.43
CA LEU A 465 -20.47 -13.29 -11.97
C LEU A 465 -19.74 -14.24 -11.02
N ALA A 466 -18.67 -13.79 -10.36
CA ALA A 466 -17.97 -14.57 -9.34
C ALA A 466 -18.87 -14.88 -8.12
N TYR A 467 -19.70 -13.91 -7.72
CA TYR A 467 -20.71 -14.13 -6.67
C TYR A 467 -21.75 -15.18 -7.09
N VAL A 468 -22.33 -15.05 -8.28
CA VAL A 468 -23.32 -16.03 -8.82
C VAL A 468 -22.68 -17.42 -8.92
N ARG A 469 -21.44 -17.51 -9.41
CA ARG A 469 -20.69 -18.78 -9.47
C ARG A 469 -20.50 -19.42 -8.09
N ALA A 470 -20.29 -18.62 -7.04
CA ALA A 470 -20.16 -19.13 -5.68
C ALA A 470 -21.48 -19.73 -5.14
N GLN A 471 -22.62 -19.27 -5.65
CA GLN A 471 -23.95 -19.78 -5.28
C GLN A 471 -24.39 -20.99 -6.11
N GLN A 472 -23.88 -21.15 -7.32
CA GLN A 472 -24.31 -22.15 -8.29
C GLN A 472 -23.20 -23.15 -8.62
N ALA A 473 -22.97 -24.13 -7.74
CA ALA A 473 -21.91 -25.11 -7.91
C ALA A 473 -22.04 -25.95 -9.21
N ALA A 474 -23.28 -26.18 -9.70
CA ALA A 474 -23.54 -26.97 -10.91
C ALA A 474 -23.15 -26.29 -12.23
N HIS A 475 -23.06 -24.95 -12.26
CA HIS A 475 -22.82 -24.16 -13.49
C HIS A 475 -21.49 -23.41 -13.53
N THR A 476 -20.53 -23.84 -12.72
CA THR A 476 -19.22 -23.15 -12.56
C THR A 476 -18.44 -23.00 -13.87
N GLY A 477 -18.46 -24.00 -14.75
CA GLY A 477 -17.76 -23.96 -16.04
C GLY A 477 -18.33 -22.93 -17.00
N GLY A 478 -19.64 -22.88 -17.15
CA GLY A 478 -20.33 -21.92 -18.01
C GLY A 478 -20.12 -20.48 -17.55
N ILE A 479 -20.26 -20.21 -16.24
CA ILE A 479 -20.03 -18.87 -15.67
C ILE A 479 -18.57 -18.45 -15.86
N THR A 480 -17.61 -19.35 -15.67
CA THR A 480 -16.19 -19.08 -15.91
C THR A 480 -15.92 -18.71 -17.37
N ALA A 481 -16.53 -19.43 -18.33
CA ALA A 481 -16.40 -19.10 -19.75
C ALA A 481 -16.94 -17.70 -20.08
N VAL A 482 -18.09 -17.32 -19.49
CA VAL A 482 -18.66 -15.97 -19.62
C VAL A 482 -17.70 -14.93 -19.02
N MET A 483 -17.12 -15.17 -17.86
CA MET A 483 -16.12 -14.26 -17.25
C MET A 483 -14.91 -14.04 -18.16
N VAL A 484 -14.39 -15.11 -18.76
CA VAL A 484 -13.27 -15.01 -19.72
C VAL A 484 -13.67 -14.21 -20.96
N ALA A 485 -14.86 -14.46 -21.51
CA ALA A 485 -15.36 -13.72 -22.67
C ALA A 485 -15.53 -12.22 -22.39
N VAL A 486 -16.11 -11.87 -21.23
CA VAL A 486 -16.23 -10.46 -20.79
C VAL A 486 -14.87 -9.80 -20.63
N LEU A 487 -13.89 -10.49 -20.05
CA LEU A 487 -12.53 -9.97 -19.90
C LEU A 487 -11.87 -9.74 -21.26
N VAL A 488 -11.91 -10.72 -22.17
CA VAL A 488 -11.30 -10.62 -23.51
C VAL A 488 -11.91 -9.46 -24.30
N ALA A 489 -13.25 -9.35 -24.31
CA ALA A 489 -13.94 -8.25 -25.00
C ALA A 489 -13.53 -6.88 -24.42
N SER A 490 -13.44 -6.77 -23.09
CA SER A 490 -13.07 -5.52 -22.42
C SER A 490 -11.61 -5.15 -22.68
N LEU A 491 -10.69 -6.12 -22.65
CA LEU A 491 -9.27 -5.87 -22.98
C LEU A 491 -9.11 -5.46 -24.44
N GLY A 492 -9.86 -6.06 -25.37
CA GLY A 492 -9.90 -5.64 -26.76
C GLY A 492 -10.37 -4.20 -26.94
N ALA A 493 -11.47 -3.82 -26.28
CA ALA A 493 -11.99 -2.46 -26.30
C ALA A 493 -11.00 -1.44 -25.68
N LEU A 494 -10.38 -1.78 -24.56
CA LEU A 494 -9.35 -0.95 -23.91
C LEU A 494 -8.10 -0.81 -24.79
N ALA A 495 -7.66 -1.88 -25.47
CA ALA A 495 -6.55 -1.81 -26.42
C ALA A 495 -6.87 -0.90 -27.62
N LEU A 496 -8.08 -0.95 -28.16
CA LEU A 496 -8.55 -0.04 -29.20
C LEU A 496 -8.56 1.42 -28.74
N LEU A 497 -9.05 1.69 -27.51
CA LEU A 497 -9.00 3.03 -26.92
C LEU A 497 -7.56 3.51 -26.73
N GLY A 498 -6.70 2.65 -26.19
CA GLY A 498 -5.28 2.97 -25.99
C GLY A 498 -4.54 3.26 -27.31
N SER A 499 -4.85 2.54 -28.38
CA SER A 499 -4.28 2.80 -29.70
C SER A 499 -4.77 4.13 -30.28
N ARG A 500 -6.07 4.45 -30.16
CA ARG A 500 -6.65 5.71 -30.65
C ARG A 500 -6.07 6.95 -29.95
N HIS A 501 -5.71 6.83 -28.68
CA HIS A 501 -5.15 7.93 -27.90
C HIS A 501 -3.62 7.91 -27.80
N GLY A 502 -2.94 6.98 -28.48
CA GLY A 502 -1.47 6.87 -28.46
C GLY A 502 -0.91 6.45 -27.10
N TRP A 503 -1.70 5.82 -26.23
CA TRP A 503 -1.29 5.34 -24.89
C TRP A 503 -0.65 3.94 -24.93
N LEU A 504 -0.83 3.20 -26.03
CA LEU A 504 -0.10 1.96 -26.23
C LEU A 504 1.33 2.25 -26.67
N PRO A 505 2.32 1.52 -26.12
CA PRO A 505 3.70 1.64 -26.59
C PRO A 505 3.76 1.27 -28.08
N SER A 506 4.49 2.06 -28.85
CA SER A 506 4.71 1.75 -30.28
C SER A 506 5.35 0.37 -30.43
N LYS A 507 5.09 -0.32 -31.54
CA LYS A 507 5.71 -1.62 -31.84
C LYS A 507 7.22 -1.58 -31.64
N ALA A 508 7.88 -0.50 -32.12
CA ALA A 508 9.32 -0.29 -31.95
C ALA A 508 9.75 -0.15 -30.44
N ALA A 509 8.87 0.35 -29.56
CA ALA A 509 9.14 0.39 -28.14
C ALA A 509 9.00 -0.99 -27.50
N VAL A 510 7.97 -1.76 -27.88
CA VAL A 510 7.77 -3.14 -27.44
C VAL A 510 8.92 -4.04 -27.87
N ASP A 511 9.33 -3.95 -29.15
CA ASP A 511 10.45 -4.73 -29.70
C ASP A 511 11.77 -4.43 -28.94
N ARG A 512 12.02 -3.16 -28.63
CA ARG A 512 13.18 -2.78 -27.79
C ARG A 512 13.10 -3.36 -26.37
N MET A 513 11.94 -3.35 -25.74
CA MET A 513 11.74 -3.96 -24.42
C MET A 513 11.96 -5.47 -24.45
N VAL A 514 11.44 -6.15 -25.50
CA VAL A 514 11.63 -7.61 -25.68
C VAL A 514 13.10 -7.94 -25.93
N LEU A 515 13.80 -7.17 -26.76
CA LEU A 515 15.23 -7.35 -27.01
C LEU A 515 16.07 -7.12 -25.76
N ALA A 516 15.75 -6.09 -24.96
CA ALA A 516 16.39 -5.84 -23.67
C ALA A 516 16.17 -6.98 -22.67
N ALA A 517 14.94 -7.49 -22.57
CA ALA A 517 14.61 -8.63 -21.73
C ALA A 517 15.34 -9.92 -22.17
N ARG A 518 15.38 -10.21 -23.48
CA ARG A 518 16.13 -11.35 -24.02
C ARG A 518 17.63 -11.23 -23.77
N GLY A 519 18.23 -10.06 -23.97
CA GLY A 519 19.65 -9.81 -23.68
C GLY A 519 19.99 -9.97 -22.20
N PHE A 520 19.06 -9.61 -21.29
CA PHE A 520 19.21 -9.84 -19.86
C PHE A 520 19.22 -11.34 -19.52
N LEU A 521 18.26 -12.10 -20.06
CA LEU A 521 18.16 -13.55 -19.83
C LEU A 521 19.37 -14.31 -20.39
N GLN A 522 19.86 -13.93 -21.59
CA GLN A 522 21.05 -14.55 -22.22
C GLN A 522 22.33 -14.29 -21.43
N ARG A 523 22.54 -13.08 -20.88
CA ARG A 523 23.69 -12.78 -20.01
C ARG A 523 23.63 -13.52 -18.67
N ARG A 524 22.44 -13.86 -18.19
CA ARG A 524 22.28 -14.64 -16.95
C ARG A 524 22.50 -16.14 -17.18
N ALA A 525 22.21 -16.64 -18.39
CA ALA A 525 22.46 -18.03 -18.78
C ALA A 525 23.95 -18.30 -19.11
N ALA A 526 24.72 -17.25 -19.43
CA ALA A 526 26.15 -17.34 -19.75
C ALA A 526 27.08 -17.14 -18.50
N ARG A 527 26.50 -16.89 -17.33
CA ARG A 527 27.19 -16.89 -16.02
C ARG A 527 26.77 -18.09 -15.20
#